data_59e28705f901396e2b579ac03553505f
#
_entry.id   59e28705f901396e2b579ac03553505f
#
_cell.length_a   1.000
_cell.length_b   1.000
_cell.length_c   1.000
_cell.angle_alpha   90.00
_cell.angle_beta   90.00
_cell.angle_gamma   90.00
#
_symmetry.space_group_name_H-M   'P 1'
#
loop_
_entity.id
_entity.type
_entity.pdbx_description
1 polymer ?
#
loop_
_entity_poly.entity_id
_entity_poly.type
_entity_poly.pdbx_seq_one_letter_code
_entity_poly.pdbx_strand_id
1 'polypeptide(L)'
;MRKFKKILVGLDLSPLDDVLIKKTATLARFFEAEKVYFIHVAKDLALPEEVAKNYPDLLAPVDEVIEKSITDQIIAANFPSEVAYEVDAKEGGTLDKILRVSKIKDIDLIIMGRKKDLEGSGALAKRIALRSSCSVLFLPEAMKTENYKKLFVPVDFSSYSLLALEYAKTFSQEPTDIICHHVYEVPHGYSKTGKSYEEFAEIMRENAQKDYQQFLQKNSLPEYPCKLSLREKGNRAAFILDAAKQEGADLIIFGSRGRTDSAALLIGSVAEKLLDINNEIPMLMLKKKGENMDFLEALFNI
;
A
#
# COMPACT_ATOMS: atom_id res chain seq x y z
N MET A 1 -18.58 4.93 -4.32
CA MET A 1 -17.18 4.74 -3.91
C MET A 1 -16.50 3.77 -4.87
N ARG A 2 -15.26 4.00 -5.20
CA ARG A 2 -14.54 3.15 -6.16
C ARG A 2 -14.08 1.86 -5.47
N LYS A 3 -14.54 0.70 -5.95
CA LYS A 3 -14.08 -0.61 -5.52
C LYS A 3 -12.81 -0.98 -6.31
N PHE A 4 -11.91 -1.76 -5.72
CA PHE A 4 -10.75 -2.31 -6.42
C PHE A 4 -11.21 -3.49 -7.29
N LYS A 5 -11.60 -3.19 -8.54
CA LYS A 5 -12.15 -4.18 -9.47
C LYS A 5 -11.08 -5.05 -10.12
N LYS A 6 -9.93 -4.46 -10.42
CA LYS A 6 -8.79 -5.14 -11.04
C LYS A 6 -7.59 -5.06 -10.11
N ILE A 7 -7.11 -6.23 -9.68
CA ILE A 7 -6.02 -6.38 -8.73
C ILE A 7 -4.83 -7.05 -9.43
N LEU A 8 -3.62 -6.53 -9.23
CA LEU A 8 -2.36 -7.14 -9.69
C LEU A 8 -1.55 -7.59 -8.48
N VAL A 9 -1.12 -8.83 -8.45
CA VAL A 9 -0.33 -9.41 -7.36
C VAL A 9 1.05 -9.76 -7.89
N GLY A 10 2.08 -9.13 -7.32
CA GLY A 10 3.47 -9.47 -7.63
C GLY A 10 3.97 -10.62 -6.77
N LEU A 11 4.39 -11.71 -7.42
CA LEU A 11 4.91 -12.93 -6.80
C LEU A 11 6.40 -13.09 -7.10
N ASP A 12 7.15 -13.69 -6.16
CA ASP A 12 8.60 -13.87 -6.31
C ASP A 12 9.08 -15.32 -6.11
N LEU A 13 8.15 -16.29 -6.17
CA LEU A 13 8.35 -17.72 -5.99
C LEU A 13 8.93 -18.08 -4.60
N SER A 14 8.59 -17.30 -3.59
CA SER A 14 8.98 -17.59 -2.21
C SER A 14 7.78 -18.06 -1.38
N PRO A 15 8.03 -18.59 -0.17
CA PRO A 15 6.94 -18.99 0.74
C PRO A 15 5.93 -17.88 1.07
N LEU A 16 6.31 -16.60 0.87
CA LEU A 16 5.40 -15.47 1.06
C LEU A 16 4.26 -15.46 0.03
N ASP A 17 4.45 -16.08 -1.13
CA ASP A 17 3.43 -16.13 -2.19
C ASP A 17 2.16 -16.83 -1.72
N ASP A 18 2.27 -17.90 -0.92
CA ASP A 18 1.11 -18.58 -0.32
C ASP A 18 0.27 -17.61 0.53
N VAL A 19 0.94 -16.75 1.31
CA VAL A 19 0.27 -15.74 2.14
C VAL A 19 -0.39 -14.69 1.25
N LEU A 20 0.31 -14.22 0.22
CA LEU A 20 -0.21 -13.22 -0.71
C LEU A 20 -1.44 -13.74 -1.46
N ILE A 21 -1.40 -14.97 -1.95
CA ILE A 21 -2.50 -15.60 -2.69
C ILE A 21 -3.73 -15.76 -1.77
N LYS A 22 -3.56 -16.31 -0.56
CA LYS A 22 -4.65 -16.48 0.43
C LYS A 22 -5.28 -15.15 0.81
N LYS A 23 -4.46 -14.13 1.09
CA LYS A 23 -4.96 -12.79 1.43
C LYS A 23 -5.63 -12.12 0.24
N THR A 24 -5.10 -12.30 -0.95
CA THR A 24 -5.73 -11.79 -2.17
C THR A 24 -7.10 -12.43 -2.40
N ALA A 25 -7.27 -13.73 -2.15
CA ALA A 25 -8.56 -14.40 -2.24
C ALA A 25 -9.60 -13.76 -1.31
N THR A 26 -9.23 -13.48 -0.05
CA THR A 26 -10.11 -12.79 0.91
C THR A 26 -10.43 -11.37 0.47
N LEU A 27 -9.42 -10.60 0.05
CA LEU A 27 -9.58 -9.22 -0.39
C LEU A 27 -10.36 -9.10 -1.70
N ALA A 28 -10.21 -10.06 -2.61
CA ALA A 28 -10.94 -10.10 -3.87
C ALA A 28 -12.46 -10.24 -3.65
N ARG A 29 -12.87 -11.11 -2.71
CA ARG A 29 -14.27 -11.20 -2.28
C ARG A 29 -14.74 -9.90 -1.64
N PHE A 30 -13.95 -9.39 -0.70
CA PHE A 30 -14.27 -8.18 0.06
C PHE A 30 -14.47 -6.95 -0.85
N PHE A 31 -13.60 -6.75 -1.83
CA PHE A 31 -13.69 -5.63 -2.79
C PHE A 31 -14.65 -5.93 -3.95
N GLU A 32 -15.24 -7.13 -4.02
CA GLU A 32 -16.02 -7.58 -5.18
C GLU A 32 -15.19 -7.39 -6.48
N ALA A 33 -13.96 -7.89 -6.45
CA ALA A 33 -13.05 -7.77 -7.58
C ALA A 33 -13.59 -8.54 -8.79
N GLU A 34 -13.43 -7.98 -9.97
CA GLU A 34 -13.82 -8.64 -11.22
C GLU A 34 -12.72 -9.56 -11.72
N LYS A 35 -11.45 -9.13 -11.55
CA LYS A 35 -10.32 -9.92 -12.03
C LYS A 35 -9.07 -9.66 -11.21
N VAL A 36 -8.32 -10.74 -10.95
CA VAL A 36 -7.01 -10.72 -10.31
C VAL A 36 -5.96 -11.22 -11.31
N TYR A 37 -4.87 -10.49 -11.43
CA TYR A 37 -3.70 -10.83 -12.21
C TYR A 37 -2.56 -11.21 -11.28
N PHE A 38 -2.05 -12.43 -11.38
CA PHE A 38 -0.86 -12.88 -10.68
C PHE A 38 0.32 -12.82 -11.63
N ILE A 39 1.37 -12.07 -11.26
CA ILE A 39 2.54 -11.90 -12.12
C ILE A 39 3.82 -12.31 -11.39
N HIS A 40 4.60 -13.17 -12.03
CA HIS A 40 6.00 -13.38 -11.69
C HIS A 40 6.89 -12.76 -12.77
N VAL A 41 7.98 -12.11 -12.38
CA VAL A 41 8.94 -11.53 -13.33
C VAL A 41 10.33 -12.05 -13.03
N ALA A 42 10.84 -12.92 -13.90
CA ALA A 42 12.20 -13.42 -13.87
C ALA A 42 13.15 -12.52 -14.70
N LYS A 43 14.42 -12.48 -14.36
CA LYS A 43 15.42 -11.76 -15.14
C LYS A 43 15.64 -12.43 -16.50
N ASP A 44 15.63 -13.75 -16.50
CA ASP A 44 15.84 -14.62 -17.65
C ASP A 44 15.00 -15.89 -17.45
N LEU A 45 14.25 -16.28 -18.46
CA LEU A 45 13.45 -17.51 -18.51
C LEU A 45 14.10 -18.56 -19.42
N ALA A 46 15.18 -18.21 -20.11
CA ALA A 46 15.90 -19.17 -20.95
C ALA A 46 16.71 -20.16 -20.10
N LEU A 47 16.63 -21.44 -20.46
CA LEU A 47 17.57 -22.44 -19.93
C LEU A 47 18.97 -22.17 -20.50
N PRO A 48 20.05 -22.27 -19.71
CA PRO A 48 21.40 -22.23 -20.24
C PRO A 48 21.56 -23.24 -21.39
N GLU A 49 22.20 -22.85 -22.49
CA GLU A 49 22.34 -23.69 -23.67
C GLU A 49 22.90 -25.08 -23.37
N GLU A 50 23.84 -25.18 -22.41
CA GLU A 50 24.41 -26.45 -21.98
C GLU A 50 23.38 -27.35 -21.29
N VAL A 51 22.45 -26.78 -20.51
CA VAL A 51 21.37 -27.53 -19.85
C VAL A 51 20.36 -28.00 -20.89
N ALA A 52 19.96 -27.13 -21.81
CA ALA A 52 19.03 -27.44 -22.88
C ALA A 52 19.56 -28.56 -23.81
N LYS A 53 20.88 -28.58 -24.07
CA LYS A 53 21.54 -29.63 -24.87
C LYS A 53 21.63 -30.99 -24.16
N ASN A 54 21.92 -30.96 -22.85
CA ASN A 54 22.15 -32.19 -22.08
C ASN A 54 20.86 -32.81 -21.55
N TYR A 55 19.78 -32.04 -21.47
CA TYR A 55 18.49 -32.49 -20.95
C TYR A 55 17.33 -32.05 -21.87
N PRO A 56 17.27 -32.59 -23.11
CA PRO A 56 16.23 -32.21 -24.09
C PRO A 56 14.79 -32.51 -23.60
N ASP A 57 14.63 -33.37 -22.62
CA ASP A 57 13.33 -33.73 -22.04
C ASP A 57 12.86 -32.74 -20.97
N LEU A 58 13.70 -31.73 -20.55
CA LEU A 58 13.30 -30.61 -19.71
C LEU A 58 12.58 -29.48 -20.48
N LEU A 59 12.03 -29.79 -21.63
CA LEU A 59 11.54 -28.85 -22.65
C LEU A 59 10.15 -28.25 -22.40
N ALA A 60 9.60 -28.31 -21.20
CA ALA A 60 8.50 -27.39 -20.90
C ALA A 60 9.08 -25.97 -20.79
N PRO A 61 8.54 -24.99 -21.52
CA PRO A 61 8.95 -23.60 -21.36
C PRO A 61 8.91 -23.20 -19.88
N VAL A 62 9.96 -22.55 -19.39
CA VAL A 62 10.10 -22.23 -17.94
C VAL A 62 8.94 -21.37 -17.44
N ASP A 63 8.41 -20.50 -18.29
CA ASP A 63 7.22 -19.69 -18.03
C ASP A 63 5.99 -20.56 -17.77
N GLU A 64 5.72 -21.59 -18.59
CA GLU A 64 4.59 -22.51 -18.38
C GLU A 64 4.72 -23.30 -17.07
N VAL A 65 5.92 -23.70 -16.67
CA VAL A 65 6.17 -24.39 -15.39
C VAL A 65 5.88 -23.46 -14.22
N ILE A 66 6.32 -22.19 -14.30
CA ILE A 66 6.06 -21.19 -13.27
C ILE A 66 4.56 -20.88 -13.18
N GLU A 67 3.89 -20.66 -14.31
CA GLU A 67 2.45 -20.36 -14.36
C GLU A 67 1.62 -21.52 -13.79
N LYS A 68 2.00 -22.75 -14.11
CA LYS A 68 1.38 -23.94 -13.53
C LYS A 68 1.58 -24.01 -12.02
N SER A 69 2.79 -23.80 -11.53
CA SER A 69 3.09 -23.79 -10.08
C SER A 69 2.27 -22.76 -9.32
N ILE A 70 2.16 -21.54 -9.86
CA ILE A 70 1.34 -20.48 -9.26
C ILE A 70 -0.15 -20.87 -9.32
N THR A 71 -0.61 -21.44 -10.43
CA THR A 71 -1.99 -21.90 -10.59
C THR A 71 -2.35 -22.98 -9.55
N ASP A 72 -1.44 -23.93 -9.32
CA ASP A 72 -1.62 -24.97 -8.30
C ASP A 72 -1.74 -24.37 -6.88
N GLN A 73 -0.96 -23.34 -6.56
CA GLN A 73 -1.08 -22.60 -5.29
C GLN A 73 -2.41 -21.85 -5.18
N ILE A 74 -2.89 -21.23 -6.26
CA ILE A 74 -4.19 -20.52 -6.29
C ILE A 74 -5.34 -21.52 -6.03
N ILE A 75 -5.29 -22.70 -6.65
CA ILE A 75 -6.27 -23.77 -6.44
C ILE A 75 -6.21 -24.25 -4.97
N ALA A 76 -5.02 -24.49 -4.43
CA ALA A 76 -4.83 -24.92 -3.04
C ALA A 76 -5.32 -23.87 -2.02
N ALA A 77 -5.26 -22.58 -2.37
CA ALA A 77 -5.77 -21.49 -1.56
C ALA A 77 -7.31 -21.34 -1.58
N ASN A 78 -8.04 -22.19 -2.31
CA ASN A 78 -9.49 -22.09 -2.52
C ASN A 78 -9.90 -20.70 -3.01
N PHE A 79 -9.24 -20.22 -4.07
CA PHE A 79 -9.52 -18.90 -4.64
C PHE A 79 -10.99 -18.81 -5.08
N PRO A 80 -11.66 -17.64 -4.88
CA PRO A 80 -13.09 -17.50 -5.15
C PRO A 80 -13.43 -17.76 -6.63
N SER A 81 -14.33 -18.69 -6.88
CA SER A 81 -14.74 -19.09 -8.24
C SER A 81 -15.48 -17.99 -9.00
N GLU A 82 -16.08 -17.03 -8.26
CA GLU A 82 -16.77 -15.86 -8.80
C GLU A 82 -15.82 -14.76 -9.30
N VAL A 83 -14.52 -14.85 -8.96
CA VAL A 83 -13.50 -13.87 -9.36
C VAL A 83 -12.62 -14.48 -10.45
N ALA A 84 -12.59 -13.88 -11.62
CA ALA A 84 -11.68 -14.31 -12.67
C ALA A 84 -10.22 -14.07 -12.27
N TYR A 85 -9.31 -14.94 -12.69
CA TYR A 85 -7.88 -14.71 -12.53
C TYR A 85 -7.09 -15.03 -13.80
N GLU A 86 -5.90 -14.45 -13.89
CA GLU A 86 -4.92 -14.68 -14.94
C GLU A 86 -3.54 -14.81 -14.28
N VAL A 87 -2.75 -15.79 -14.70
CA VAL A 87 -1.38 -15.99 -14.24
C VAL A 87 -0.45 -15.70 -15.41
N ASP A 88 0.65 -15.00 -15.16
CA ASP A 88 1.55 -14.55 -16.22
C ASP A 88 3.01 -14.55 -15.69
N ALA A 89 3.89 -15.31 -16.34
CA ALA A 89 5.31 -15.30 -16.10
C ALA A 89 6.00 -14.47 -17.19
N LYS A 90 6.72 -13.41 -16.79
CA LYS A 90 7.36 -12.46 -17.69
C LYS A 90 8.87 -12.44 -17.50
N GLU A 91 9.58 -12.24 -18.60
CA GLU A 91 11.02 -11.99 -18.60
C GLU A 91 11.33 -10.50 -18.61
N GLY A 92 12.34 -10.08 -17.83
CA GLY A 92 12.90 -8.72 -17.88
C GLY A 92 12.96 -8.00 -16.53
N GLY A 93 12.94 -6.66 -16.57
CA GLY A 93 12.99 -5.83 -15.38
C GLY A 93 11.68 -5.86 -14.60
N THR A 94 11.68 -6.35 -13.38
CA THR A 94 10.47 -6.54 -12.55
C THR A 94 9.68 -5.26 -12.37
N LEU A 95 10.33 -4.14 -12.06
CA LEU A 95 9.65 -2.85 -11.89
C LEU A 95 8.88 -2.44 -13.15
N ASP A 96 9.58 -2.46 -14.29
CA ASP A 96 9.03 -1.98 -15.56
C ASP A 96 7.88 -2.87 -16.04
N LYS A 97 8.02 -4.19 -15.89
CA LYS A 97 6.94 -5.13 -16.25
C LYS A 97 5.69 -4.93 -15.39
N ILE A 98 5.85 -4.82 -14.06
CA ILE A 98 4.71 -4.59 -13.15
C ILE A 98 4.02 -3.27 -13.47
N LEU A 99 4.77 -2.18 -13.64
CA LEU A 99 4.20 -0.87 -13.97
C LEU A 99 3.51 -0.88 -15.34
N ARG A 100 4.12 -1.52 -16.34
CA ARG A 100 3.53 -1.64 -17.67
C ARG A 100 2.23 -2.43 -17.67
N VAL A 101 2.22 -3.59 -17.00
CA VAL A 101 1.00 -4.42 -16.85
C VAL A 101 -0.06 -3.64 -16.08
N SER A 102 0.30 -2.95 -15.00
CA SER A 102 -0.66 -2.15 -14.23
C SER A 102 -1.35 -1.07 -15.07
N LYS A 103 -0.63 -0.44 -16.00
CA LYS A 103 -1.19 0.53 -16.92
C LYS A 103 -2.07 -0.14 -18.00
N ILE A 104 -1.55 -1.15 -18.72
CA ILE A 104 -2.25 -1.81 -19.83
C ILE A 104 -3.56 -2.46 -19.37
N LYS A 105 -3.56 -3.11 -18.22
CA LYS A 105 -4.75 -3.79 -17.66
C LYS A 105 -5.66 -2.84 -16.88
N ASP A 106 -5.33 -1.55 -16.76
CA ASP A 106 -6.04 -0.53 -15.94
C ASP A 106 -6.28 -1.03 -14.50
N ILE A 107 -5.19 -1.42 -13.82
CA ILE A 107 -5.22 -1.98 -12.47
C ILE A 107 -5.62 -0.90 -11.45
N ASP A 108 -6.47 -1.27 -10.49
CA ASP A 108 -6.90 -0.41 -9.38
C ASP A 108 -6.02 -0.56 -8.14
N LEU A 109 -5.51 -1.77 -7.89
CA LEU A 109 -4.71 -2.12 -6.71
C LEU A 109 -3.57 -3.06 -7.09
N ILE A 110 -2.35 -2.72 -6.70
CA ILE A 110 -1.22 -3.65 -6.71
C ILE A 110 -1.02 -4.20 -5.30
N ILE A 111 -0.88 -5.52 -5.15
CA ILE A 111 -0.54 -6.18 -3.90
C ILE A 111 0.91 -6.67 -3.98
N MET A 112 1.72 -6.29 -3.00
CA MET A 112 3.13 -6.64 -2.91
C MET A 112 3.48 -7.20 -1.54
N GLY A 113 4.27 -8.26 -1.52
CA GLY A 113 4.88 -8.78 -0.30
C GLY A 113 6.03 -7.90 0.21
N ARG A 114 6.24 -7.89 1.53
CA ARG A 114 7.41 -7.30 2.18
C ARG A 114 8.06 -8.32 3.10
N LYS A 115 9.31 -8.66 2.79
CA LYS A 115 10.13 -9.55 3.62
C LYS A 115 10.90 -8.72 4.66
N LYS A 116 11.05 -9.27 5.88
CA LYS A 116 11.67 -8.56 7.00
C LYS A 116 13.20 -8.47 6.88
N ASP A 117 13.83 -9.55 6.46
CA ASP A 117 15.27 -9.75 6.63
C ASP A 117 16.09 -9.77 5.31
N LEU A 118 15.48 -9.40 4.18
CA LEU A 118 16.17 -9.32 2.89
C LEU A 118 16.54 -7.86 2.59
N GLU A 119 17.84 -7.55 2.65
CA GLU A 119 18.37 -6.28 2.13
C GLU A 119 17.84 -6.05 0.70
N GLY A 120 17.17 -4.91 0.48
CA GLY A 120 16.61 -4.56 -0.82
C GLY A 120 15.18 -5.05 -1.09
N SER A 121 14.57 -5.94 -0.28
CA SER A 121 13.21 -6.43 -0.50
C SER A 121 12.15 -5.32 -0.44
N GLY A 122 12.39 -4.27 0.34
CA GLY A 122 11.55 -3.07 0.39
C GLY A 122 11.77 -2.11 -0.78
N ALA A 123 12.89 -2.18 -1.47
CA ALA A 123 13.26 -1.23 -2.51
C ALA A 123 12.37 -1.35 -3.77
N LEU A 124 12.04 -2.57 -4.21
CA LEU A 124 11.15 -2.78 -5.34
C LEU A 124 9.73 -2.32 -4.99
N ALA A 125 9.19 -2.74 -3.86
CA ALA A 125 7.86 -2.34 -3.39
C ALA A 125 7.74 -0.81 -3.25
N LYS A 126 8.76 -0.15 -2.69
CA LYS A 126 8.84 1.32 -2.62
C LYS A 126 8.87 1.96 -4.02
N ARG A 127 9.67 1.45 -4.95
CA ARG A 127 9.77 1.98 -6.31
C ARG A 127 8.46 1.81 -7.08
N ILE A 128 7.72 0.71 -6.85
CA ILE A 128 6.37 0.50 -7.39
C ILE A 128 5.42 1.53 -6.77
N ALA A 129 5.43 1.71 -5.45
CA ALA A 129 4.62 2.70 -4.77
C ALA A 129 4.84 4.12 -5.30
N LEU A 130 6.10 4.51 -5.50
CA LEU A 130 6.45 5.82 -6.04
C LEU A 130 5.87 6.04 -7.45
N ARG A 131 5.96 5.04 -8.34
CA ARG A 131 5.76 5.19 -9.78
C ARG A 131 4.41 4.70 -10.29
N SER A 132 3.69 3.83 -9.56
CA SER A 132 2.39 3.32 -10.01
C SER A 132 1.35 4.44 -10.14
N SER A 133 0.38 4.24 -11.03
CA SER A 133 -0.80 5.11 -11.20
C SER A 133 -2.01 4.66 -10.37
N CYS A 134 -1.87 3.58 -9.61
CA CYS A 134 -2.92 2.97 -8.80
C CYS A 134 -2.48 2.79 -7.35
N SER A 135 -3.42 2.47 -6.47
CA SER A 135 -3.16 2.18 -5.06
C SER A 135 -2.28 0.94 -4.88
N VAL A 136 -1.55 0.87 -3.75
CA VAL A 136 -0.65 -0.25 -3.46
C VAL A 136 -0.89 -0.74 -2.03
N LEU A 137 -1.09 -2.05 -1.87
CA LEU A 137 -1.17 -2.75 -0.60
C LEU A 137 0.12 -3.52 -0.36
N PHE A 138 0.76 -3.25 0.77
CA PHE A 138 1.96 -3.94 1.23
C PHE A 138 1.58 -4.92 2.32
N LEU A 139 1.89 -6.18 2.13
CA LEU A 139 1.63 -7.25 3.07
C LEU A 139 2.96 -7.78 3.64
N PRO A 140 3.25 -7.57 4.93
CA PRO A 140 4.44 -8.11 5.56
C PRO A 140 4.36 -9.63 5.72
N GLU A 141 5.51 -10.29 5.73
CA GLU A 141 5.64 -11.73 5.90
C GLU A 141 5.03 -12.22 7.23
N ALA A 142 5.27 -11.48 8.31
CA ALA A 142 4.82 -11.82 9.66
C ALA A 142 3.44 -11.25 9.99
N MET A 143 2.45 -11.43 9.12
CA MET A 143 1.09 -10.96 9.41
C MET A 143 0.44 -11.79 10.52
N LYS A 144 -0.05 -11.08 11.57
CA LYS A 144 -0.67 -11.70 12.75
C LYS A 144 -2.16 -11.94 12.61
N THR A 145 -2.86 -11.26 11.68
CA THR A 145 -4.33 -11.25 11.65
C THR A 145 -4.90 -11.63 10.29
N GLU A 146 -5.96 -12.42 10.31
CA GLU A 146 -6.76 -12.72 9.11
C GLU A 146 -7.76 -11.62 8.81
N ASN A 147 -8.22 -10.87 9.82
CA ASN A 147 -9.24 -9.83 9.72
C ASN A 147 -8.67 -8.47 10.15
N TYR A 148 -9.04 -7.42 9.42
CA TYR A 148 -8.69 -6.04 9.74
C TYR A 148 -9.72 -5.44 10.70
N LYS A 149 -9.52 -5.58 12.03
CA LYS A 149 -10.42 -5.09 13.08
C LYS A 149 -10.06 -3.67 13.55
N LYS A 150 -8.78 -3.32 13.52
CA LYS A 150 -8.27 -1.99 13.92
C LYS A 150 -7.58 -1.32 12.74
N LEU A 151 -8.25 -0.34 12.17
CA LEU A 151 -7.75 0.46 11.07
C LEU A 151 -7.16 1.76 11.59
N PHE A 152 -5.91 2.00 11.26
CA PHE A 152 -5.19 3.20 11.66
C PHE A 152 -5.05 4.17 10.47
N VAL A 153 -5.58 5.38 10.61
CA VAL A 153 -5.63 6.36 9.52
C VAL A 153 -4.89 7.62 9.94
N PRO A 154 -3.63 7.81 9.54
CA PRO A 154 -2.95 9.08 9.73
C PRO A 154 -3.61 10.15 8.86
N VAL A 155 -3.96 11.27 9.48
CA VAL A 155 -4.68 12.38 8.85
C VAL A 155 -3.88 13.69 8.93
N ASP A 156 -3.85 14.41 7.83
CA ASP A 156 -3.35 15.79 7.73
C ASP A 156 -4.43 16.77 7.24
N PHE A 157 -5.69 16.28 7.19
CA PHE A 157 -6.89 17.02 6.78
C PHE A 157 -6.90 17.39 5.29
N SER A 158 -6.08 16.74 4.48
CA SER A 158 -6.06 16.86 3.01
C SER A 158 -7.17 16.03 2.36
N SER A 159 -7.33 16.22 1.05
CA SER A 159 -8.21 15.38 0.22
C SER A 159 -7.76 13.89 0.19
N TYR A 160 -6.49 13.60 0.48
CA TYR A 160 -5.99 12.23 0.60
C TYR A 160 -6.32 11.62 1.97
N SER A 161 -6.38 12.43 3.05
CA SER A 161 -6.92 11.98 4.33
C SER A 161 -8.40 11.63 4.23
N LEU A 162 -9.18 12.42 3.46
CA LEU A 162 -10.57 12.09 3.16
C LEU A 162 -10.69 10.76 2.43
N LEU A 163 -9.91 10.58 1.37
CA LEU A 163 -9.88 9.33 0.59
C LEU A 163 -9.53 8.13 1.50
N ALA A 164 -8.56 8.27 2.41
CA ALA A 164 -8.18 7.22 3.35
C ALA A 164 -9.32 6.83 4.29
N LEU A 165 -10.06 7.80 4.84
CA LEU A 165 -11.20 7.55 5.70
C LEU A 165 -12.39 6.94 4.94
N GLU A 166 -12.65 7.39 3.73
CA GLU A 166 -13.69 6.79 2.89
C GLU A 166 -13.40 5.31 2.58
N TYR A 167 -12.14 4.97 2.32
CA TYR A 167 -11.74 3.57 2.16
C TYR A 167 -11.79 2.79 3.47
N ALA A 168 -11.36 3.38 4.60
CA ALA A 168 -11.45 2.73 5.91
C ALA A 168 -12.90 2.34 6.25
N LYS A 169 -13.87 3.19 5.94
CA LYS A 169 -15.30 2.87 6.11
C LYS A 169 -15.75 1.61 5.36
N THR A 170 -15.12 1.27 4.24
CA THR A 170 -15.50 0.05 3.50
C THR A 170 -15.06 -1.23 4.19
N PHE A 171 -13.99 -1.17 4.98
CA PHE A 171 -13.55 -2.31 5.78
C PHE A 171 -14.43 -2.56 7.01
N SER A 172 -15.30 -1.63 7.39
CA SER A 172 -16.15 -1.71 8.58
C SER A 172 -17.47 -2.46 8.34
N GLN A 173 -17.44 -3.62 7.69
CA GLN A 173 -18.61 -4.51 7.60
C GLN A 173 -18.91 -5.28 8.90
N GLU A 174 -17.94 -5.36 9.80
CA GLU A 174 -18.01 -5.87 11.17
C GLU A 174 -17.65 -4.73 12.12
N PRO A 175 -17.79 -4.85 13.46
CA PRO A 175 -17.33 -3.82 14.38
C PRO A 175 -15.81 -3.62 14.21
N THR A 176 -15.45 -2.69 13.34
CA THR A 176 -14.08 -2.32 13.01
C THR A 176 -13.80 -0.95 13.60
N ASP A 177 -12.77 -0.86 14.44
CA ASP A 177 -12.34 0.38 15.05
C ASP A 177 -11.50 1.17 14.03
N ILE A 178 -11.97 2.36 13.66
CA ILE A 178 -11.19 3.32 12.88
C ILE A 178 -10.59 4.33 13.83
N ILE A 179 -9.26 4.36 13.91
CA ILE A 179 -8.49 5.27 14.77
C ILE A 179 -7.75 6.24 13.89
N CYS A 180 -8.09 7.53 14.00
CA CYS A 180 -7.36 8.60 13.34
C CYS A 180 -6.12 9.00 14.15
N HIS A 181 -5.11 9.50 13.48
CA HIS A 181 -3.91 10.04 14.13
C HIS A 181 -3.42 11.28 13.40
N HIS A 182 -3.20 12.37 14.15
CA HIS A 182 -2.61 13.59 13.62
C HIS A 182 -1.35 13.97 14.40
N VAL A 183 -0.30 14.31 13.66
CA VAL A 183 0.97 14.78 14.24
C VAL A 183 1.08 16.29 14.05
N TYR A 184 1.05 17.03 15.17
CA TYR A 184 1.21 18.47 15.19
C TYR A 184 2.59 18.89 15.72
N GLU A 185 2.95 20.16 15.57
CA GLU A 185 4.24 20.70 16.00
C GLU A 185 4.12 22.15 16.41
N VAL A 186 5.01 22.59 17.29
CA VAL A 186 5.17 24.00 17.66
C VAL A 186 6.02 24.69 16.60
N PRO A 187 5.52 25.76 15.96
CA PRO A 187 6.29 26.49 14.94
C PRO A 187 7.48 27.24 15.56
N HIS A 188 8.59 27.31 14.85
CA HIS A 188 9.83 27.94 15.32
C HIS A 188 9.66 29.39 15.80
N GLY A 189 8.63 30.10 15.33
CA GLY A 189 8.36 31.49 15.71
C GLY A 189 7.65 31.67 17.05
N TYR A 190 7.32 30.61 17.79
CA TYR A 190 6.56 30.70 19.05
C TYR A 190 7.21 31.65 20.10
N SER A 191 8.54 31.65 20.17
CA SER A 191 9.30 32.50 21.14
C SER A 191 9.04 33.98 20.99
N LYS A 192 8.56 34.47 19.84
CA LYS A 192 8.21 35.85 19.59
C LYS A 192 6.85 36.24 20.21
N THR A 193 6.10 35.27 20.71
CA THR A 193 4.75 35.50 21.27
C THR A 193 4.76 35.76 22.78
N GLY A 194 5.91 35.63 23.44
CA GLY A 194 6.03 35.74 24.91
C GLY A 194 5.52 34.51 25.67
N LYS A 195 5.11 33.45 24.98
CA LYS A 195 4.63 32.19 25.58
C LYS A 195 5.74 31.18 25.72
N SER A 196 5.62 30.28 26.71
CA SER A 196 6.50 29.11 26.82
C SER A 196 6.23 28.12 25.70
N TYR A 197 7.16 27.17 25.53
CA TYR A 197 6.99 26.06 24.55
C TYR A 197 5.76 25.22 24.90
N GLU A 198 5.58 24.90 26.17
CA GLU A 198 4.48 24.08 26.69
C GLU A 198 3.12 24.77 26.49
N GLU A 199 3.03 26.06 26.79
CA GLU A 199 1.81 26.84 26.54
C GLU A 199 1.47 26.89 25.07
N PHE A 200 2.48 27.04 24.21
CA PHE A 200 2.25 27.05 22.74
C PHE A 200 1.91 25.66 22.19
N ALA A 201 2.50 24.61 22.75
CA ALA A 201 2.16 23.23 22.39
C ALA A 201 0.68 22.91 22.69
N GLU A 202 0.14 23.42 23.83
CA GLU A 202 -1.27 23.25 24.15
C GLU A 202 -2.18 24.02 23.18
N ILE A 203 -1.82 25.24 22.81
CA ILE A 203 -2.54 26.01 21.78
C ILE A 203 -2.56 25.24 20.45
N MET A 204 -1.42 24.65 20.06
CA MET A 204 -1.33 23.88 18.82
C MET A 204 -2.14 22.59 18.88
N ARG A 205 -2.22 21.95 20.05
CA ARG A 205 -3.07 20.79 20.30
C ARG A 205 -4.56 21.13 20.14
N GLU A 206 -4.99 22.23 20.76
CA GLU A 206 -6.38 22.71 20.64
C GLU A 206 -6.73 23.06 19.18
N ASN A 207 -5.82 23.73 18.47
CA ASN A 207 -6.01 24.04 17.06
C ASN A 207 -6.11 22.77 16.20
N ALA A 208 -5.23 21.78 16.42
CA ALA A 208 -5.29 20.51 15.72
C ALA A 208 -6.64 19.78 15.98
N GLN A 209 -7.16 19.85 17.22
CA GLN A 209 -8.47 19.30 17.55
C GLN A 209 -9.61 20.02 16.80
N LYS A 210 -9.56 21.37 16.74
CA LYS A 210 -10.55 22.17 15.99
C LYS A 210 -10.49 21.89 14.50
N ASP A 211 -9.28 21.83 13.92
CA ASP A 211 -9.08 21.51 12.51
C ASP A 211 -9.64 20.11 12.17
N TYR A 212 -9.44 19.16 13.06
CA TYR A 212 -9.99 17.81 12.91
C TYR A 212 -11.51 17.81 12.89
N GLN A 213 -12.16 18.49 13.85
CA GLN A 213 -13.61 18.61 13.91
C GLN A 213 -14.19 19.29 12.66
N GLN A 214 -13.55 20.39 12.23
CA GLN A 214 -13.94 21.08 11.00
C GLN A 214 -13.79 20.17 9.75
N PHE A 215 -12.72 19.38 9.69
CA PHE A 215 -12.50 18.43 8.61
C PHE A 215 -13.61 17.37 8.56
N LEU A 216 -14.01 16.81 9.71
CA LEU A 216 -15.12 15.85 9.78
C LEU A 216 -16.44 16.49 9.34
N GLN A 217 -16.77 17.66 9.87
CA GLN A 217 -18.01 18.38 9.56
C GLN A 217 -18.09 18.75 8.07
N LYS A 218 -17.03 19.33 7.52
CA LYS A 218 -16.96 19.73 6.11
C LYS A 218 -17.20 18.57 5.15
N ASN A 219 -16.77 17.36 5.53
CA ASN A 219 -16.85 16.18 4.68
C ASN A 219 -17.99 15.23 5.09
N SER A 220 -18.86 15.64 6.00
CA SER A 220 -19.99 14.84 6.50
C SER A 220 -19.56 13.44 6.97
N LEU A 221 -18.40 13.38 7.65
CA LEU A 221 -17.86 12.16 8.22
C LEU A 221 -18.38 11.95 9.64
N PRO A 222 -18.57 10.69 10.08
CA PRO A 222 -18.85 10.40 11.49
C PRO A 222 -17.66 10.78 12.36
N GLU A 223 -17.90 10.89 13.65
CA GLU A 223 -16.85 11.13 14.62
C GLU A 223 -16.01 9.86 14.81
N TYR A 224 -14.71 9.95 14.55
CA TYR A 224 -13.74 8.91 14.84
C TYR A 224 -12.80 9.37 15.96
N PRO A 225 -12.38 8.46 16.86
CA PRO A 225 -11.34 8.81 17.83
C PRO A 225 -10.06 9.25 17.09
N CYS A 226 -9.52 10.41 17.48
CA CYS A 226 -8.30 10.96 16.90
C CYS A 226 -7.23 11.17 17.98
N LYS A 227 -6.12 10.46 17.83
CA LYS A 227 -4.94 10.65 18.68
C LYS A 227 -4.11 11.80 18.12
N LEU A 228 -3.76 12.75 18.97
CA LEU A 228 -2.91 13.90 18.64
C LEU A 228 -1.53 13.68 19.23
N SER A 229 -0.47 13.73 18.44
CA SER A 229 0.92 13.60 18.90
C SER A 229 1.72 14.86 18.60
N LEU A 230 2.36 15.42 19.63
CA LEU A 230 3.30 16.51 19.47
C LEU A 230 4.63 15.97 18.92
N ARG A 231 5.08 16.56 17.81
CA ARG A 231 6.40 16.28 17.25
C ARG A 231 7.38 17.36 17.71
N GLU A 232 8.26 17.01 18.61
CA GLU A 232 9.35 17.91 19.04
C GLU A 232 10.56 17.79 18.11
N LYS A 233 10.99 16.57 17.85
CA LYS A 233 12.14 16.23 16.97
C LYS A 233 11.83 14.95 16.18
N GLY A 234 12.55 14.71 15.13
CA GLY A 234 12.45 13.48 14.36
C GLY A 234 11.45 13.54 13.20
N ASN A 235 11.11 12.37 12.68
CA ASN A 235 10.29 12.22 11.48
C ASN A 235 8.83 11.93 11.84
N ARG A 236 7.86 12.63 11.22
CA ARG A 236 6.42 12.38 11.40
C ARG A 236 6.02 10.92 11.20
N ALA A 237 6.65 10.23 10.23
CA ALA A 237 6.34 8.84 9.97
C ALA A 237 6.68 7.90 11.14
N ALA A 238 7.73 8.20 11.92
CA ALA A 238 8.05 7.43 13.12
C ALA A 238 6.94 7.57 14.18
N PHE A 239 6.47 8.80 14.46
CA PHE A 239 5.35 9.03 15.38
C PHE A 239 4.07 8.29 14.94
N ILE A 240 3.80 8.29 13.64
CA ILE A 240 2.65 7.57 13.07
C ILE A 240 2.79 6.07 13.29
N LEU A 241 3.96 5.50 12.99
CA LEU A 241 4.21 4.07 13.14
C LEU A 241 4.17 3.63 14.60
N ASP A 242 4.79 4.40 15.50
CA ASP A 242 4.79 4.11 16.93
C ASP A 242 3.37 4.17 17.52
N ALA A 243 2.57 5.16 17.12
CA ALA A 243 1.17 5.24 17.52
C ALA A 243 0.36 4.05 16.96
N ALA A 244 0.56 3.67 15.70
CA ALA A 244 -0.11 2.52 15.11
C ALA A 244 0.22 1.20 15.84
N LYS A 245 1.49 1.01 16.23
CA LYS A 245 1.92 -0.14 17.04
C LYS A 245 1.31 -0.14 18.44
N GLN A 246 1.27 1.02 19.12
CA GLN A 246 0.66 1.17 20.43
C GLN A 246 -0.83 0.85 20.43
N GLU A 247 -1.54 1.26 19.40
CA GLU A 247 -2.98 0.95 19.22
C GLU A 247 -3.23 -0.51 18.77
N GLY A 248 -2.19 -1.23 18.39
CA GLY A 248 -2.31 -2.59 17.86
C GLY A 248 -3.03 -2.63 16.51
N ALA A 249 -2.67 -1.70 15.62
CA ALA A 249 -3.28 -1.58 14.30
C ALA A 249 -3.05 -2.83 13.44
N ASP A 250 -4.10 -3.29 12.77
CA ASP A 250 -4.06 -4.41 11.82
C ASP A 250 -3.76 -3.95 10.39
N LEU A 251 -4.08 -2.68 10.09
CA LEU A 251 -3.84 -2.07 8.78
C LEU A 251 -3.67 -0.55 8.94
N ILE A 252 -2.64 0.01 8.33
CA ILE A 252 -2.48 1.45 8.17
C ILE A 252 -3.00 1.86 6.80
N ILE A 253 -3.96 2.79 6.74
CA ILE A 253 -4.54 3.31 5.49
C ILE A 253 -4.17 4.78 5.36
N PHE A 254 -3.46 5.15 4.30
CA PHE A 254 -2.99 6.52 4.10
C PHE A 254 -2.96 6.91 2.62
N GLY A 255 -2.96 8.20 2.36
CA GLY A 255 -2.84 8.72 1.01
C GLY A 255 -1.38 8.81 0.54
N SER A 256 -1.17 8.71 -0.75
CA SER A 256 0.15 8.87 -1.38
C SER A 256 0.73 10.27 -1.22
N ARG A 257 -0.11 11.29 -1.07
CA ARG A 257 0.25 12.71 -0.92
C ARG A 257 -0.45 13.32 0.30
N GLY A 258 -0.10 14.56 0.62
CA GLY A 258 -0.69 15.33 1.72
C GLY A 258 -1.09 16.74 1.29
N ARG A 259 -1.08 17.69 2.25
CA ARG A 259 -1.54 19.08 2.07
C ARG A 259 -0.86 19.84 0.93
N THR A 260 0.42 19.55 0.70
CA THR A 260 1.23 20.19 -0.38
C THR A 260 1.07 19.44 -1.70
N ASP A 261 -0.16 19.26 -2.15
CA ASP A 261 -0.57 18.48 -3.34
C ASP A 261 0.14 18.98 -4.63
N SER A 262 1.48 18.98 -4.62
CA SER A 262 2.30 19.36 -5.78
C SER A 262 2.26 18.24 -6.80
N ALA A 263 1.74 18.53 -7.97
CA ALA A 263 1.74 17.60 -9.10
C ALA A 263 3.14 17.09 -9.50
N ALA A 264 4.19 17.84 -9.11
CA ALA A 264 5.58 17.46 -9.35
C ALA A 264 6.09 16.33 -8.45
N LEU A 265 5.41 16.04 -7.32
CA LEU A 265 5.81 14.99 -6.40
C LEU A 265 5.05 13.70 -6.71
N LEU A 266 5.78 12.62 -6.97
CA LEU A 266 5.19 11.30 -7.19
C LEU A 266 4.58 10.73 -5.90
N ILE A 267 5.10 11.10 -4.72
CA ILE A 267 4.64 10.69 -3.40
C ILE A 267 5.05 11.73 -2.35
N GLY A 268 4.28 11.84 -1.28
CA GLY A 268 4.61 12.71 -0.14
C GLY A 268 5.70 12.13 0.78
N SER A 269 6.47 13.01 1.41
CA SER A 269 7.62 12.62 2.26
C SER A 269 7.25 11.73 3.44
N VAL A 270 6.07 11.90 4.04
CA VAL A 270 5.60 11.04 5.14
C VAL A 270 5.24 9.66 4.62
N ALA A 271 4.52 9.58 3.50
CA ALA A 271 4.18 8.31 2.85
C ALA A 271 5.43 7.54 2.44
N GLU A 272 6.39 8.21 1.80
CA GLU A 272 7.68 7.61 1.43
C GLU A 272 8.42 7.07 2.64
N LYS A 273 8.51 7.85 3.73
CA LYS A 273 9.21 7.43 4.94
C LYS A 273 8.51 6.30 5.68
N LEU A 274 7.17 6.24 5.69
CA LEU A 274 6.41 5.09 6.22
C LEU A 274 6.77 3.81 5.47
N LEU A 275 6.89 3.88 4.14
CA LEU A 275 7.34 2.76 3.33
C LEU A 275 8.77 2.31 3.67
N ASP A 276 9.65 3.20 4.11
CA ASP A 276 11.00 2.83 4.51
C ASP A 276 11.06 2.09 5.85
N ILE A 277 10.30 2.60 6.85
CA ILE A 277 10.50 2.19 8.25
C ILE A 277 9.53 1.10 8.73
N ASN A 278 8.39 0.90 8.07
CA ASN A 278 7.42 -0.12 8.47
C ASN A 278 7.57 -1.41 7.69
N ASN A 279 7.82 -2.51 8.38
CA ASN A 279 7.90 -3.88 7.85
C ASN A 279 7.06 -4.89 8.66
N GLU A 280 6.18 -4.40 9.55
CA GLU A 280 5.43 -5.24 10.49
C GLU A 280 3.92 -5.14 10.28
N ILE A 281 3.39 -3.95 9.99
CA ILE A 281 1.96 -3.71 9.86
C ILE A 281 1.60 -3.62 8.36
N PRO A 282 0.55 -4.29 7.89
CA PRO A 282 0.03 -4.08 6.54
C PRO A 282 -0.24 -2.59 6.25
N MET A 283 0.05 -2.15 5.03
CA MET A 283 -0.13 -0.75 4.63
C MET A 283 -0.88 -0.64 3.32
N LEU A 284 -2.00 0.06 3.30
CA LEU A 284 -2.72 0.44 2.09
C LEU A 284 -2.43 1.91 1.76
N MET A 285 -1.62 2.13 0.74
CA MET A 285 -1.36 3.45 0.18
C MET A 285 -2.35 3.75 -0.93
N LEU A 286 -3.17 4.76 -0.74
CA LEU A 286 -4.20 5.16 -1.68
C LEU A 286 -3.72 6.24 -2.65
N LYS A 287 -4.03 6.04 -3.92
CA LYS A 287 -3.84 7.00 -5.00
C LYS A 287 -5.16 7.37 -5.67
N LYS A 288 -5.26 8.60 -6.13
CA LYS A 288 -6.36 9.02 -6.99
C LYS A 288 -6.19 8.40 -8.38
N LYS A 289 -7.29 8.11 -9.06
CA LYS A 289 -7.23 7.54 -10.42
C LYS A 289 -6.49 8.48 -11.37
N GLY A 290 -5.57 7.92 -12.16
CA GLY A 290 -4.75 8.69 -13.11
C GLY A 290 -3.58 9.44 -12.48
N GLU A 291 -3.36 9.31 -11.15
CA GLU A 291 -2.16 9.85 -10.50
C GLU A 291 -0.91 9.25 -11.13
N ASN A 292 0.10 10.08 -11.42
CA ASN A 292 1.35 9.69 -12.09
C ASN A 292 1.18 9.12 -13.52
N MET A 293 0.03 9.30 -14.16
CA MET A 293 -0.22 8.74 -15.49
C MET A 293 0.72 9.35 -16.54
N ASP A 294 0.89 10.69 -16.52
CA ASP A 294 1.82 11.41 -17.42
C ASP A 294 3.27 10.90 -17.25
N PHE A 295 3.67 10.55 -16.01
CA PHE A 295 4.97 9.95 -15.75
C PHE A 295 5.11 8.57 -16.41
N LEU A 296 4.07 7.72 -16.31
CA LEU A 296 4.09 6.39 -16.91
C LEU A 296 4.04 6.49 -18.45
N GLU A 297 3.32 7.46 -18.99
CA GLU A 297 3.28 7.74 -20.44
C GLU A 297 4.65 8.11 -20.98
N ALA A 298 5.33 9.04 -20.30
CA ALA A 298 6.69 9.42 -20.66
C ALA A 298 7.70 8.26 -20.51
N LEU A 299 7.52 7.39 -19.51
CA LEU A 299 8.44 6.27 -19.24
C LEU A 299 8.34 5.15 -20.28
N PHE A 300 7.13 4.87 -20.78
CA PHE A 300 6.88 3.73 -21.65
C PHE A 300 6.58 4.10 -23.11
N ASN A 301 6.51 5.38 -23.44
CA ASN A 301 6.12 5.88 -24.76
C ASN A 301 4.79 5.27 -25.27
N ILE A 302 3.78 5.16 -24.39
CA ILE A 302 2.48 4.55 -24.67
C ILE A 302 1.35 5.54 -24.41
#